data_12e88e08587ee4552dc3aaa0158b5ffe
#
_entry.id   12e88e08587ee4552dc3aaa0158b5ffe
#
_cell.length_a   1.000
_cell.length_b   1.000
_cell.length_c   1.000
_cell.angle_alpha   90.00
_cell.angle_beta   90.00
_cell.angle_gamma   90.00
#
_symmetry.space_group_name_H-M   'P 1'
#
loop_
_entity.id
_entity.type
_entity.pdbx_description
1 polymer ?
#
loop_
_entity_poly.entity_id
_entity_poly.type
_entity_poly.pdbx_seq_one_letter_code
_entity_poly.pdbx_strand_id
1 'polypeptide(L)'
;SLKADSVKGSIFYLEIRSAKSFQRVRLDKWNSTSEAANLLRKLKKALRYLKSNGMKATLVKISSRLTENRIDAYTRWRKKYEVTAAELEEQKSRQAEFKISPKFSIAVPLYQTDEVFLRELIASVQNQAYTNWELCLADGSEDNEQKLAAIISGYQSKDPRIRYRILEKNYGISQNMNEAMQMAAGDFILPVDHDDTLSPNALFEFAKAVNENPSVDVIYSDEDKIDLTGTKFSEPHFKPDYDLDFLLTNNYICHLLAVRRELVNRVGGFRSEYDGSQDYDFILRCCEAAKGIYHVPKILYHWRCHYDSTAANPQSKLYAFEAGRRAVEAHYQRLGIPAEAEHAQFHGLYRTRYRWKETPLVSVIIPNGDSAEKLAKCVESVLWSDYANYEIIIVDNGSRDEETLACYETLKQEHRQLRIISFKEEASHQALTNFGAKNAAGDYLLLLDPHTRMLSKNCIGELLGYCMRNDVGAVGAKLLYEDETICHAGMILGLGKTAGYIFRGKSRYAVGYESRIICAQDFSAVSTACILVKHTVYEEVGGMAEEFTGSFCDIDFGLKIRGLGLLVVYNPHAELFYCVPKTKGLSVNAKTTETDDQETKLLKKWGTVIESGDPYYNPNFSVNKLDFSIRS
;
A
#
# COMPACT_ATOMS: atom_id res chain seq x y z
N SER A 1 14.08 -30.81 10.71
CA SER A 1 14.52 -30.61 12.10
C SER A 1 15.62 -29.55 12.14
N LEU A 2 15.50 -28.65 13.08
CA LEU A 2 16.53 -27.65 13.37
C LEU A 2 17.42 -28.19 14.49
N LYS A 3 18.73 -28.28 14.27
CA LYS A 3 19.72 -28.53 15.32
C LYS A 3 20.72 -27.38 15.36
N ALA A 4 21.06 -26.94 16.55
CA ALA A 4 22.17 -26.04 16.81
C ALA A 4 23.23 -26.79 17.60
N ASP A 5 24.39 -27.02 17.00
CA ASP A 5 25.54 -27.62 17.66
C ASP A 5 26.55 -26.54 18.04
N SER A 6 26.97 -26.54 19.30
CA SER A 6 28.07 -25.69 19.77
C SER A 6 29.40 -26.45 19.71
N VAL A 7 30.32 -25.96 18.90
CA VAL A 7 31.72 -26.44 18.91
C VAL A 7 32.59 -25.35 19.58
N LYS A 8 33.44 -25.76 20.49
CA LYS A 8 34.43 -24.87 21.14
C LYS A 8 35.25 -24.13 20.08
N GLY A 9 35.02 -22.81 19.99
CA GLY A 9 35.72 -21.92 19.07
C GLY A 9 34.77 -21.19 18.11
N SER A 10 33.89 -20.35 18.61
CA SER A 10 33.32 -19.14 17.99
C SER A 10 32.68 -19.21 16.57
N ILE A 11 32.35 -20.35 16.02
CA ILE A 11 31.65 -20.46 14.74
C ILE A 11 30.36 -21.23 14.94
N PHE A 12 29.23 -20.58 14.74
CA PHE A 12 27.91 -21.22 14.78
C PHE A 12 27.40 -21.46 13.36
N TYR A 13 26.78 -22.62 13.17
CA TYR A 13 26.11 -22.96 11.93
C TYR A 13 24.62 -23.20 12.19
N LEU A 14 23.78 -22.66 11.32
CA LEU A 14 22.36 -23.01 11.27
C LEU A 14 22.17 -24.07 10.19
N GLU A 15 21.79 -25.29 10.59
CA GLU A 15 21.47 -26.38 9.67
C GLU A 15 19.96 -26.45 9.43
N ILE A 16 19.55 -26.32 8.18
CA ILE A 16 18.16 -26.46 7.76
C ILE A 16 18.07 -27.72 6.91
N ARG A 17 17.36 -28.73 7.42
CA ARG A 17 17.11 -29.99 6.71
C ARG A 17 15.64 -30.11 6.34
N SER A 18 15.35 -30.28 5.04
CA SER A 18 14.06 -30.75 4.53
C SER A 18 14.21 -32.16 3.96
N ALA A 19 13.10 -32.82 3.65
CA ALA A 19 13.13 -34.18 3.08
C ALA A 19 13.86 -34.27 1.72
N LYS A 20 14.14 -33.15 1.06
CA LYS A 20 14.77 -33.05 -0.27
C LYS A 20 15.97 -32.11 -0.39
N SER A 21 16.36 -31.40 0.68
CA SER A 21 17.48 -30.44 0.62
C SER A 21 18.16 -30.21 1.98
N PHE A 22 19.46 -29.94 1.93
CA PHE A 22 20.30 -29.58 3.06
C PHE A 22 20.97 -28.24 2.77
N GLN A 23 20.84 -27.26 3.68
CA GLN A 23 21.58 -26.00 3.62
C GLN A 23 22.25 -25.73 4.97
N ARG A 24 23.51 -25.27 4.92
CA ARG A 24 24.29 -24.88 6.07
C ARG A 24 24.69 -23.42 5.93
N VAL A 25 24.29 -22.59 6.89
CA VAL A 25 24.59 -21.15 6.92
C VAL A 25 25.59 -20.89 8.04
N ARG A 26 26.74 -20.29 7.71
CA ARG A 26 27.81 -19.90 8.66
C ARG A 26 27.45 -18.56 9.29
N LEU A 27 27.52 -18.48 10.62
CA LEU A 27 27.33 -17.26 11.40
C LEU A 27 28.70 -16.79 11.92
N ASP A 28 29.18 -15.64 11.45
CA ASP A 28 30.49 -15.12 11.83
C ASP A 28 30.54 -14.57 13.26
N LYS A 29 31.78 -14.49 13.81
CA LYS A 29 32.22 -14.27 15.18
C LYS A 29 31.31 -13.40 16.09
N TRP A 30 31.04 -13.93 17.27
CA TRP A 30 30.27 -13.29 18.35
C TRP A 30 31.17 -12.63 19.40
N ASN A 31 30.92 -11.37 19.71
CA ASN A 31 31.73 -10.62 20.68
C ASN A 31 30.95 -10.08 21.90
N SER A 32 29.65 -10.36 22.12
CA SER A 32 28.96 -9.93 23.37
C SER A 32 27.70 -10.74 23.73
N THR A 33 27.37 -10.77 25.02
CA THR A 33 26.17 -11.41 25.59
C THR A 33 24.87 -10.77 25.12
N SER A 34 24.89 -9.49 24.71
CA SER A 34 23.71 -8.78 24.16
C SER A 34 23.34 -9.25 22.76
N GLU A 35 24.30 -9.68 21.95
CA GLU A 35 24.06 -10.21 20.60
C GLU A 35 23.42 -11.61 20.65
N ALA A 36 23.81 -12.42 21.64
CA ALA A 36 23.23 -13.75 21.87
C ALA A 36 21.75 -13.67 22.25
N ALA A 37 21.40 -12.74 23.14
CA ALA A 37 20.01 -12.50 23.55
C ALA A 37 19.16 -11.99 22.37
N ASN A 38 19.73 -11.15 21.52
CA ASN A 38 19.09 -10.61 20.33
C ASN A 38 18.82 -11.70 19.26
N LEU A 39 19.78 -12.62 19.07
CA LEU A 39 19.58 -13.75 18.13
C LEU A 39 18.55 -14.76 18.66
N LEU A 40 18.60 -15.10 19.93
CA LEU A 40 17.60 -15.97 20.57
C LEU A 40 16.19 -15.39 20.43
N ARG A 41 16.05 -14.08 20.55
CA ARG A 41 14.78 -13.37 20.34
C ARG A 41 14.34 -13.43 18.86
N LYS A 42 15.26 -13.20 17.92
CA LYS A 42 14.99 -13.32 16.47
C LYS A 42 14.60 -14.75 16.09
N LEU A 43 15.25 -15.75 16.66
CA LEU A 43 14.91 -17.18 16.48
C LEU A 43 13.53 -17.51 17.07
N LYS A 44 13.21 -17.03 18.28
CA LYS A 44 11.86 -17.21 18.87
C LYS A 44 10.79 -16.54 18.01
N LYS A 45 11.05 -15.36 17.44
CA LYS A 45 10.14 -14.66 16.53
C LYS A 45 9.95 -15.43 15.21
N ALA A 46 11.04 -15.98 14.66
CA ALA A 46 10.99 -16.82 13.47
C ALA A 46 10.23 -18.15 13.70
N LEU A 47 10.42 -18.78 14.87
CA LEU A 47 9.71 -20.00 15.24
C LEU A 47 8.21 -19.78 15.47
N ARG A 48 7.82 -18.63 16.06
CA ARG A 48 6.40 -18.26 16.19
C ARG A 48 5.78 -18.00 14.82
N TYR A 49 6.48 -17.26 13.97
CA TYR A 49 6.03 -16.99 12.60
C TYR A 49 5.88 -18.28 11.79
N LEU A 50 6.82 -19.23 11.96
CA LEU A 50 6.77 -20.57 11.37
C LEU A 50 5.51 -21.34 11.82
N LYS A 51 5.18 -21.25 13.10
CA LYS A 51 4.03 -21.95 13.69
C LYS A 51 2.68 -21.38 13.21
N SER A 52 2.62 -20.05 12.94
CA SER A 52 1.40 -19.38 12.46
C SER A 52 1.25 -19.34 10.94
N ASN A 53 2.35 -19.35 10.18
CA ASN A 53 2.30 -19.09 8.72
C ASN A 53 2.94 -20.21 7.87
N GLY A 54 3.46 -21.26 8.49
CA GLY A 54 4.10 -22.38 7.80
C GLY A 54 5.54 -22.12 7.33
N MET A 55 6.18 -23.18 6.87
CA MET A 55 7.63 -23.18 6.57
C MET A 55 8.00 -22.35 5.34
N LYS A 56 7.18 -22.39 4.27
CA LYS A 56 7.44 -21.64 3.03
C LYS A 56 7.42 -20.12 3.28
N ALA A 57 6.39 -19.60 3.95
CA ALA A 57 6.26 -18.17 4.27
C ALA A 57 7.39 -17.68 5.21
N THR A 58 7.81 -18.52 6.15
CA THR A 58 8.91 -18.20 7.08
C THR A 58 10.25 -18.11 6.36
N LEU A 59 10.55 -19.04 5.44
CA LEU A 59 11.79 -19.04 4.66
C LEU A 59 11.85 -17.81 3.74
N VAL A 60 10.75 -17.45 3.10
CA VAL A 60 10.65 -16.23 2.28
C VAL A 60 10.90 -14.97 3.11
N LYS A 61 10.31 -14.88 4.31
CA LYS A 61 10.53 -13.73 5.21
C LYS A 61 11.96 -13.66 5.78
N ILE A 62 12.58 -14.81 6.04
CA ILE A 62 14.00 -14.88 6.46
C ILE A 62 14.91 -14.48 5.30
N SER A 63 14.68 -15.02 4.09
CA SER A 63 15.49 -14.70 2.91
C SER A 63 15.39 -13.22 2.52
N SER A 64 14.20 -12.63 2.56
CA SER A 64 14.02 -11.20 2.27
C SER A 64 14.74 -10.29 3.29
N ARG A 65 14.88 -10.73 4.56
CA ARG A 65 15.64 -9.99 5.57
C ARG A 65 17.17 -10.20 5.50
N LEU A 66 17.62 -11.33 4.99
CA LEU A 66 19.05 -11.64 4.85
C LEU A 66 19.67 -11.04 3.58
N THR A 67 18.86 -10.76 2.56
CA THR A 67 19.32 -10.21 1.28
C THR A 67 19.32 -8.67 1.21
N GLU A 68 18.79 -7.97 2.21
CA GLU A 68 18.69 -6.50 2.17
C GLU A 68 19.60 -5.83 3.22
N ASN A 69 20.69 -5.23 2.76
CA ASN A 69 21.39 -4.13 3.43
C ASN A 69 20.53 -2.85 3.40
N ARG A 70 19.29 -2.92 3.88
CA ARG A 70 18.35 -1.77 3.87
C ARG A 70 18.84 -0.64 4.78
N ILE A 71 19.45 -0.98 5.93
CA ILE A 71 19.98 0.02 6.87
C ILE A 71 21.09 0.84 6.21
N ASP A 72 22.03 0.20 5.51
CA ASP A 72 23.10 0.91 4.81
C ASP A 72 22.59 1.74 3.63
N ALA A 73 21.59 1.25 2.90
CA ALA A 73 20.96 1.98 1.80
C ALA A 73 20.21 3.22 2.33
N TYR A 74 19.45 3.08 3.42
CA TYR A 74 18.74 4.18 4.02
C TYR A 74 19.67 5.23 4.64
N THR A 75 20.72 4.81 5.32
CA THR A 75 21.73 5.73 5.87
C THR A 75 22.39 6.56 4.77
N ARG A 76 22.71 5.95 3.60
CA ARG A 76 23.22 6.70 2.43
C ARG A 76 22.20 7.66 1.86
N TRP A 77 20.94 7.22 1.74
CA TRP A 77 19.84 8.05 1.26
C TRP A 77 19.65 9.28 2.17
N ARG A 78 19.59 9.10 3.50
CA ARG A 78 19.48 10.20 4.45
C ARG A 78 20.58 11.24 4.28
N LYS A 79 21.84 10.82 4.22
CA LYS A 79 22.99 11.72 4.00
C LYS A 79 22.89 12.57 2.73
N LYS A 80 22.15 12.08 1.73
CA LYS A 80 22.00 12.77 0.43
C LYS A 80 20.76 13.66 0.37
N TYR A 81 19.68 13.28 1.03
CA TYR A 81 18.34 13.87 0.86
C TYR A 81 17.76 14.48 2.15
N GLU A 82 18.42 14.29 3.29
CA GLU A 82 18.05 14.98 4.52
C GLU A 82 18.32 16.47 4.37
N VAL A 83 17.40 17.30 4.91
CA VAL A 83 17.52 18.77 4.82
C VAL A 83 18.81 19.25 5.46
N THR A 84 19.56 20.07 4.75
CA THR A 84 20.82 20.66 5.22
C THR A 84 20.59 21.93 6.04
N ALA A 85 21.58 22.34 6.84
CA ALA A 85 21.50 23.60 7.59
C ALA A 85 21.32 24.83 6.68
N ALA A 86 21.94 24.81 5.48
CA ALA A 86 21.78 25.88 4.50
C ALA A 86 20.35 25.97 3.95
N GLU A 87 19.74 24.82 3.62
CA GLU A 87 18.34 24.76 3.17
C GLU A 87 17.39 25.19 4.28
N LEU A 88 17.66 24.87 5.55
CA LEU A 88 16.84 25.35 6.67
C LEU A 88 16.88 26.88 6.83
N GLU A 89 18.03 27.50 6.67
CA GLU A 89 18.13 28.96 6.70
C GLU A 89 17.43 29.60 5.49
N GLU A 90 17.52 28.99 4.31
CA GLU A 90 16.76 29.40 3.14
C GLU A 90 15.25 29.30 3.41
N GLN A 91 14.76 28.18 3.97
CA GLN A 91 13.36 27.97 4.31
C GLN A 91 12.84 28.99 5.31
N LYS A 92 13.66 29.34 6.34
CA LYS A 92 13.31 30.42 7.29
C LYS A 92 13.11 31.78 6.60
N SER A 93 13.87 32.06 5.56
CA SER A 93 13.70 33.31 4.79
C SER A 93 12.49 33.23 3.86
N ARG A 94 12.33 32.10 3.17
CA ARG A 94 11.27 31.91 2.16
C ARG A 94 9.87 31.81 2.73
N GLN A 95 9.68 31.52 4.02
CA GLN A 95 8.34 31.51 4.62
C GLN A 95 7.64 32.90 4.49
N ALA A 96 8.40 33.97 4.35
CA ALA A 96 7.84 35.34 4.12
C ALA A 96 7.21 35.50 2.73
N GLU A 97 7.52 34.62 1.78
CA GLU A 97 6.97 34.60 0.41
C GLU A 97 5.61 33.89 0.33
N PHE A 98 5.23 33.15 1.37
CA PHE A 98 3.96 32.43 1.39
C PHE A 98 2.78 33.37 1.41
N LYS A 99 1.85 33.19 0.49
CA LYS A 99 0.59 33.95 0.41
C LYS A 99 -0.34 33.59 1.57
N ILE A 100 -0.32 32.32 2.00
CA ILE A 100 -1.06 31.79 3.13
C ILE A 100 -0.05 31.38 4.19
N SER A 101 -0.15 31.94 5.39
CA SER A 101 0.71 31.61 6.52
C SER A 101 -0.08 30.81 7.58
N PRO A 102 -0.36 29.52 7.34
CA PRO A 102 -1.20 28.74 8.25
C PRO A 102 -0.53 28.59 9.61
N LYS A 103 -1.30 28.70 10.68
CA LYS A 103 -0.82 28.38 12.03
C LYS A 103 -1.03 26.90 12.31
N PHE A 104 0.03 26.21 12.72
CA PHE A 104 0.00 24.80 13.09
C PHE A 104 -0.06 24.63 14.60
N SER A 105 -1.03 23.87 15.10
CA SER A 105 -1.12 23.48 16.51
C SER A 105 -0.66 22.02 16.65
N ILE A 106 0.49 21.81 17.27
CA ILE A 106 1.00 20.47 17.60
C ILE A 106 0.35 20.06 18.92
N ALA A 107 -0.54 19.06 18.87
CA ALA A 107 -1.27 18.55 20.03
C ALA A 107 -0.61 17.29 20.55
N VAL A 108 -0.21 17.28 21.82
CA VAL A 108 0.54 16.20 22.46
C VAL A 108 -0.07 15.82 23.81
N PRO A 109 -0.55 14.58 23.95
CA PRO A 109 -0.95 14.04 25.25
C PRO A 109 0.30 13.58 26.01
N LEU A 110 0.46 14.00 27.25
CA LEU A 110 1.52 13.54 28.14
C LEU A 110 0.94 12.54 29.16
N TYR A 111 1.64 11.43 29.36
CA TYR A 111 1.35 10.46 30.41
C TYR A 111 2.62 9.72 30.81
N GLN A 112 3.11 9.95 32.02
CA GLN A 112 4.34 9.37 32.56
C GLN A 112 5.52 9.52 31.59
N THR A 113 5.57 10.66 30.89
CA THR A 113 6.54 10.93 29.81
C THR A 113 7.96 11.02 30.39
N ASP A 114 8.90 10.32 29.73
CA ASP A 114 10.32 10.45 30.05
C ASP A 114 10.82 11.88 29.76
N GLU A 115 11.59 12.44 30.71
CA GLU A 115 12.12 13.80 30.61
C GLU A 115 12.97 14.01 29.35
N VAL A 116 13.77 13.02 28.96
CA VAL A 116 14.64 13.12 27.78
C VAL A 116 13.78 13.23 26.52
N PHE A 117 12.76 12.39 26.39
CA PHE A 117 11.86 12.41 25.22
C PHE A 117 11.06 13.70 25.14
N LEU A 118 10.52 14.18 26.27
CA LEU A 118 9.83 15.46 26.31
C LEU A 118 10.72 16.62 25.85
N ARG A 119 12.00 16.66 26.31
CA ARG A 119 12.95 17.69 25.89
C ARG A 119 13.32 17.57 24.41
N GLU A 120 13.48 16.37 23.90
CA GLU A 120 13.76 16.12 22.48
C GLU A 120 12.57 16.53 21.59
N LEU A 121 11.35 16.20 21.99
CA LEU A 121 10.12 16.65 21.32
C LEU A 121 10.05 18.18 21.29
N ILE A 122 10.15 18.87 22.46
CA ILE A 122 10.08 20.33 22.52
C ILE A 122 11.17 20.96 21.64
N ALA A 123 12.40 20.44 21.72
CA ALA A 123 13.50 20.92 20.90
C ALA A 123 13.22 20.73 19.40
N SER A 124 12.63 19.61 18.98
CA SER A 124 12.29 19.35 17.58
C SER A 124 11.24 20.34 17.03
N VAL A 125 10.30 20.77 17.89
CA VAL A 125 9.31 21.80 17.56
C VAL A 125 9.92 23.20 17.55
N GLN A 126 10.76 23.55 18.53
CA GLN A 126 11.41 24.86 18.58
C GLN A 126 12.40 25.08 17.41
N ASN A 127 12.99 24.01 16.90
CA ASN A 127 13.93 24.04 15.77
C ASN A 127 13.24 24.05 14.39
N GLN A 128 11.91 24.13 14.32
CA GLN A 128 11.22 24.21 13.04
C GLN A 128 11.63 25.46 12.24
N ALA A 129 11.89 25.27 10.94
CA ALA A 129 12.18 26.36 10.01
C ALA A 129 11.00 27.31 9.84
N TYR A 130 9.77 26.80 9.91
CA TYR A 130 8.53 27.58 9.89
C TYR A 130 8.14 28.02 11.29
N THR A 131 7.83 29.30 11.48
CA THR A 131 7.72 29.92 12.81
C THR A 131 6.29 30.07 13.36
N ASN A 132 5.27 29.97 12.49
CA ASN A 132 3.86 30.17 12.90
C ASN A 132 3.25 28.86 13.42
N TRP A 133 3.62 28.49 14.63
CA TRP A 133 3.13 27.29 15.32
C TRP A 133 2.84 27.54 16.81
N GLU A 134 2.12 26.63 17.43
CA GLU A 134 2.00 26.48 18.86
C GLU A 134 2.10 25.02 19.26
N LEU A 135 2.61 24.73 20.46
CA LEU A 135 2.71 23.40 21.04
C LEU A 135 1.72 23.32 22.22
N CYS A 136 0.75 22.41 22.10
CA CYS A 136 -0.32 22.22 23.09
C CYS A 136 -0.08 20.89 23.84
N LEU A 137 0.38 20.98 25.08
CA LEU A 137 0.70 19.84 25.95
C LEU A 137 -0.42 19.64 26.97
N ALA A 138 -1.09 18.48 26.97
CA ALA A 138 -2.10 18.10 27.95
C ALA A 138 -1.59 16.91 28.78
N ASP A 139 -1.37 17.12 30.07
CA ASP A 139 -0.69 16.17 30.95
C ASP A 139 -1.68 15.48 31.91
N GLY A 140 -1.84 14.17 31.68
CA GLY A 140 -2.65 13.29 32.54
C GLY A 140 -1.82 12.46 33.53
N SER A 141 -0.56 12.83 33.78
CA SER A 141 0.31 12.09 34.73
C SER A 141 -0.10 12.35 36.19
N GLU A 142 -0.30 11.30 36.96
CA GLU A 142 -0.71 11.39 38.36
C GLU A 142 0.48 11.50 39.32
N ASP A 143 1.57 10.80 39.02
CA ASP A 143 2.74 10.66 39.94
C ASP A 143 3.92 11.59 39.64
N ASN A 144 3.96 12.27 38.50
CA ASN A 144 5.07 13.11 38.05
C ASN A 144 4.70 14.58 37.76
N GLU A 145 3.52 15.03 38.21
CA GLU A 145 2.97 16.38 37.91
C GLU A 145 3.97 17.51 38.19
N GLN A 146 4.62 17.49 39.36
CA GLN A 146 5.54 18.57 39.75
C GLN A 146 6.82 18.61 38.89
N LYS A 147 7.34 17.44 38.46
CA LYS A 147 8.59 17.35 37.71
C LYS A 147 8.38 17.82 36.27
N LEU A 148 7.38 17.31 35.57
CA LEU A 148 7.08 17.71 34.19
C LEU A 148 6.63 19.18 34.14
N ALA A 149 5.78 19.61 35.07
CA ALA A 149 5.33 20.99 35.17
C ALA A 149 6.50 21.98 35.34
N ALA A 150 7.48 21.67 36.21
CA ALA A 150 8.68 22.50 36.38
C ALA A 150 9.50 22.62 35.11
N ILE A 151 9.70 21.49 34.39
CA ILE A 151 10.42 21.47 33.12
C ILE A 151 9.69 22.35 32.09
N ILE A 152 8.40 22.11 31.90
CA ILE A 152 7.58 22.80 30.88
C ILE A 152 7.48 24.30 31.20
N SER A 153 7.30 24.68 32.47
CA SER A 153 7.30 26.09 32.90
C SER A 153 8.60 26.81 32.52
N GLY A 154 9.75 26.11 32.62
CA GLY A 154 11.05 26.63 32.17
C GLY A 154 11.11 26.92 30.67
N TYR A 155 10.38 26.14 29.85
CA TYR A 155 10.24 26.40 28.41
C TYR A 155 9.21 27.49 28.12
N GLN A 156 8.05 27.48 28.79
CA GLN A 156 7.00 28.49 28.62
C GLN A 156 7.47 29.91 28.93
N SER A 157 8.31 30.07 29.95
CA SER A 157 8.89 31.37 30.32
C SER A 157 9.74 31.99 29.21
N LYS A 158 10.27 31.15 28.29
CA LYS A 158 11.14 31.57 27.17
C LYS A 158 10.41 31.60 25.84
N ASP A 159 9.38 30.78 25.69
CA ASP A 159 8.63 30.64 24.44
C ASP A 159 7.12 30.56 24.70
N PRO A 160 6.35 31.65 24.53
CA PRO A 160 4.92 31.73 24.81
C PRO A 160 4.07 30.89 23.85
N ARG A 161 4.66 30.34 22.79
CA ARG A 161 3.96 29.41 21.88
C ARG A 161 3.76 28.02 22.49
N ILE A 162 4.45 27.70 23.59
CA ILE A 162 4.29 26.46 24.32
C ILE A 162 3.16 26.63 25.34
N ARG A 163 2.09 25.88 25.20
CA ARG A 163 0.91 25.89 26.04
C ARG A 163 0.83 24.57 26.82
N TYR A 164 0.53 24.64 28.10
CA TYR A 164 0.50 23.47 28.96
C TYR A 164 -0.75 23.49 29.85
N ARG A 165 -1.38 22.33 29.98
CA ARG A 165 -2.53 22.09 30.84
C ARG A 165 -2.32 20.78 31.61
N ILE A 166 -2.43 20.82 32.92
CA ILE A 166 -2.52 19.62 33.75
C ILE A 166 -4.00 19.20 33.76
N LEU A 167 -4.23 17.93 33.49
CA LEU A 167 -5.56 17.33 33.51
C LEU A 167 -5.89 16.86 34.94
N GLU A 168 -7.17 16.81 35.31
CA GLU A 168 -7.59 16.38 36.64
C GLU A 168 -7.24 14.91 36.90
N LYS A 169 -7.13 14.11 35.86
CA LYS A 169 -6.73 12.69 35.91
C LYS A 169 -6.32 12.22 34.51
N ASN A 170 -5.80 11.01 34.43
CA ASN A 170 -5.64 10.32 33.13
C ASN A 170 -7.02 9.86 32.62
N TYR A 171 -7.44 10.43 31.48
CA TYR A 171 -8.69 10.05 30.80
C TYR A 171 -8.49 8.98 29.72
N GLY A 172 -7.26 8.48 29.53
CA GLY A 172 -6.88 7.57 28.46
C GLY A 172 -6.39 8.30 27.20
N ILE A 173 -5.79 7.53 26.28
CA ILE A 173 -5.04 8.08 25.14
C ILE A 173 -5.90 9.00 24.24
N SER A 174 -7.11 8.56 23.88
CA SER A 174 -8.01 9.35 23.02
C SER A 174 -8.44 10.65 23.68
N GLN A 175 -8.87 10.59 24.95
CA GLN A 175 -9.39 11.78 25.60
C GLN A 175 -8.27 12.76 25.98
N ASN A 176 -7.10 12.27 26.41
CA ASN A 176 -5.94 13.14 26.66
C ASN A 176 -5.50 13.86 25.38
N MET A 177 -5.53 13.18 24.21
CA MET A 177 -5.28 13.83 22.92
C MET A 177 -6.35 14.88 22.61
N ASN A 178 -7.62 14.59 22.86
CA ASN A 178 -8.70 15.57 22.66
C ASN A 178 -8.51 16.82 23.54
N GLU A 179 -8.06 16.67 24.80
CA GLU A 179 -7.74 17.80 25.68
C GLU A 179 -6.61 18.67 25.11
N ALA A 180 -5.57 18.03 24.53
CA ALA A 180 -4.51 18.75 23.83
C ALA A 180 -5.05 19.48 22.57
N MET A 181 -5.89 18.82 21.77
CA MET A 181 -6.52 19.38 20.58
C MET A 181 -7.47 20.54 20.91
N GLN A 182 -8.19 20.51 22.03
CA GLN A 182 -9.04 21.61 22.49
C GLN A 182 -8.26 22.89 22.80
N MET A 183 -6.97 22.79 23.14
CA MET A 183 -6.10 23.94 23.33
C MET A 183 -5.71 24.60 22.01
N ALA A 184 -5.85 23.89 20.88
CA ALA A 184 -5.40 24.34 19.57
C ALA A 184 -6.18 25.54 19.04
N ALA A 185 -5.46 26.59 18.65
CA ALA A 185 -5.99 27.80 18.03
C ALA A 185 -5.53 28.00 16.58
N GLY A 186 -4.67 27.12 16.06
CA GLY A 186 -4.14 27.15 14.71
C GLY A 186 -5.15 26.72 13.64
N ASP A 187 -4.77 26.90 12.40
CA ASP A 187 -5.57 26.53 11.22
C ASP A 187 -5.55 25.02 10.97
N PHE A 188 -4.43 24.37 11.33
CA PHE A 188 -4.24 22.93 11.25
C PHE A 188 -3.82 22.36 12.59
N ILE A 189 -4.32 21.17 12.92
CA ILE A 189 -4.00 20.41 14.13
C ILE A 189 -3.18 19.19 13.74
N LEU A 190 -2.05 18.99 14.44
CA LEU A 190 -1.13 17.89 14.26
C LEU A 190 -1.13 17.05 15.55
N PRO A 191 -1.79 15.90 15.58
CA PRO A 191 -1.62 14.93 16.67
C PRO A 191 -0.21 14.34 16.62
N VAL A 192 0.52 14.40 17.74
CA VAL A 192 1.91 13.90 17.86
C VAL A 192 2.06 13.16 19.18
N ASP A 193 2.78 12.05 19.19
CA ASP A 193 3.08 11.27 20.38
C ASP A 193 4.22 11.91 21.19
N HIS A 194 4.18 11.74 22.51
CA HIS A 194 5.06 12.46 23.43
C HIS A 194 6.52 11.98 23.46
N ASP A 195 6.82 10.87 22.82
CA ASP A 195 8.13 10.23 22.75
C ASP A 195 8.80 10.37 21.37
N ASP A 196 8.10 10.99 20.40
CA ASP A 196 8.53 11.14 19.03
C ASP A 196 9.16 12.52 18.74
N THR A 197 9.69 12.68 17.52
CA THR A 197 10.29 13.95 17.10
C THR A 197 9.94 14.30 15.66
N LEU A 198 9.94 15.60 15.35
CA LEU A 198 9.70 16.14 14.02
C LEU A 198 11.01 16.47 13.31
N SER A 199 11.08 16.26 12.00
CA SER A 199 12.14 16.83 11.16
C SER A 199 12.07 18.36 11.19
N PRO A 200 13.19 19.10 11.19
CA PRO A 200 13.21 20.55 11.38
C PRO A 200 12.53 21.35 10.25
N ASN A 201 12.28 20.75 9.09
CA ASN A 201 11.54 21.34 7.97
C ASN A 201 10.07 20.91 7.87
N ALA A 202 9.55 20.13 8.83
CA ALA A 202 8.22 19.54 8.72
C ALA A 202 7.11 20.58 8.50
N LEU A 203 7.06 21.60 9.34
CA LEU A 203 6.03 22.62 9.25
C LEU A 203 6.20 23.54 8.02
N PHE A 204 7.44 23.74 7.55
CA PHE A 204 7.68 24.49 6.31
C PHE A 204 7.12 23.74 5.09
N GLU A 205 7.37 22.42 5.00
CA GLU A 205 6.86 21.61 3.91
C GLU A 205 5.32 21.53 3.93
N PHE A 206 4.70 21.49 5.11
CA PHE A 206 3.25 21.54 5.24
C PHE A 206 2.68 22.92 4.88
N ALA A 207 3.33 24.02 5.27
CA ALA A 207 2.94 25.37 4.87
C ALA A 207 3.05 25.56 3.35
N LYS A 208 4.10 24.99 2.73
CA LYS A 208 4.27 24.95 1.28
C LYS A 208 3.12 24.20 0.61
N ALA A 209 2.77 23.00 1.12
CA ALA A 209 1.65 22.21 0.61
C ALA A 209 0.32 22.97 0.66
N VAL A 210 0.05 23.73 1.73
CA VAL A 210 -1.13 24.63 1.83
C VAL A 210 -1.10 25.72 0.79
N ASN A 211 0.06 26.30 0.48
CA ASN A 211 0.19 27.33 -0.55
C ASN A 211 0.02 26.78 -1.97
N GLU A 212 0.47 25.56 -2.23
CA GLU A 212 0.27 24.86 -3.51
C GLU A 212 -1.18 24.40 -3.68
N ASN A 213 -1.85 24.00 -2.57
CA ASN A 213 -3.21 23.49 -2.54
C ASN A 213 -4.04 24.16 -1.43
N PRO A 214 -4.55 25.38 -1.62
CA PRO A 214 -5.28 26.13 -0.56
C PRO A 214 -6.54 25.43 -0.04
N SER A 215 -7.13 24.53 -0.82
CA SER A 215 -8.32 23.75 -0.44
C SER A 215 -8.00 22.45 0.33
N VAL A 216 -6.72 22.16 0.59
CA VAL A 216 -6.33 20.95 1.31
C VAL A 216 -6.85 20.97 2.74
N ASP A 217 -7.45 19.86 3.16
CA ASP A 217 -7.96 19.68 4.53
C ASP A 217 -7.12 18.68 5.33
N VAL A 218 -6.46 17.72 4.65
CA VAL A 218 -5.62 16.67 5.26
C VAL A 218 -4.28 16.65 4.56
N ILE A 219 -3.19 16.78 5.33
CA ILE A 219 -1.81 16.65 4.83
C ILE A 219 -1.13 15.54 5.63
N TYR A 220 -0.42 14.65 4.96
CA TYR A 220 0.41 13.65 5.63
C TYR A 220 1.78 13.53 4.97
N SER A 221 2.74 12.98 5.70
CA SER A 221 4.11 12.81 5.22
C SER A 221 4.61 11.37 5.38
N ASP A 222 5.78 11.11 4.81
CA ASP A 222 6.56 9.92 5.11
C ASP A 222 7.12 9.98 6.54
N GLU A 223 7.47 8.81 7.09
CA GLU A 223 8.04 8.66 8.42
C GLU A 223 9.19 7.66 8.43
N ASP A 224 9.99 7.66 9.46
CA ASP A 224 10.96 6.61 9.77
C ASP A 224 10.95 6.26 11.26
N LYS A 225 11.81 5.35 11.66
CA LYS A 225 11.95 4.95 13.05
C LYS A 225 13.27 5.42 13.62
N ILE A 226 13.20 5.94 14.85
CA ILE A 226 14.35 6.37 15.64
C ILE A 226 14.55 5.43 16.85
N ASP A 227 15.77 5.15 17.23
CA ASP A 227 16.06 4.35 18.42
C ASP A 227 15.88 5.15 19.72
N LEU A 228 15.92 4.46 20.87
CA LEU A 228 15.77 5.10 22.19
C LEU A 228 16.82 6.18 22.50
N THR A 229 17.96 6.15 21.81
CA THR A 229 19.03 7.15 21.99
C THR A 229 18.85 8.39 21.11
N GLY A 230 17.85 8.41 20.22
CA GLY A 230 17.63 9.52 19.29
C GLY A 230 18.68 9.62 18.17
N THR A 231 19.54 8.62 17.98
CA THR A 231 20.70 8.74 17.08
C THR A 231 20.67 7.84 15.86
N LYS A 232 19.92 6.74 15.89
CA LYS A 232 19.87 5.77 14.79
C LYS A 232 18.48 5.74 14.16
N PHE A 233 18.44 6.00 12.88
CA PHE A 233 17.25 6.01 12.06
C PHE A 233 17.18 4.74 11.20
N SER A 234 15.97 4.20 11.02
CA SER A 234 15.77 2.93 10.32
C SER A 234 14.33 2.81 9.83
N GLU A 235 14.07 1.80 9.02
CA GLU A 235 12.75 1.40 8.57
C GLU A 235 11.91 2.59 8.02
N PRO A 236 12.39 3.30 6.96
CA PRO A 236 11.63 4.39 6.37
C PRO A 236 10.33 3.85 5.78
N HIS A 237 9.25 4.57 6.03
CA HIS A 237 7.95 4.34 5.43
C HIS A 237 7.68 5.42 4.40
N PHE A 238 8.06 5.16 3.15
CA PHE A 238 7.74 5.97 1.98
C PHE A 238 6.35 5.61 1.48
N LYS A 239 5.41 6.50 1.66
CA LYS A 239 3.98 6.29 1.44
C LYS A 239 3.58 6.62 0.00
N PRO A 240 2.48 6.06 -0.52
CA PRO A 240 1.86 6.55 -1.76
C PRO A 240 1.14 7.87 -1.50
N ASP A 241 0.72 8.55 -2.58
CA ASP A 241 -0.35 9.52 -2.49
C ASP A 241 -1.64 8.82 -2.01
N TYR A 242 -2.70 9.59 -1.76
CA TYR A 242 -3.91 9.04 -1.16
C TYR A 242 -4.49 7.87 -1.96
N ASP A 243 -4.59 6.72 -1.30
CA ASP A 243 -5.08 5.45 -1.80
C ASP A 243 -6.05 4.88 -0.76
N LEU A 244 -7.35 5.03 -1.01
CA LEU A 244 -8.38 4.59 -0.08
C LEU A 244 -8.38 3.07 0.10
N ASP A 245 -8.21 2.31 -0.97
CA ASP A 245 -8.23 0.85 -0.92
C ASP A 245 -7.05 0.32 -0.10
N PHE A 246 -5.88 0.94 -0.22
CA PHE A 246 -4.75 0.62 0.64
C PHE A 246 -4.96 1.08 2.09
N LEU A 247 -5.57 2.26 2.30
CA LEU A 247 -5.89 2.74 3.64
C LEU A 247 -6.89 1.82 4.35
N LEU A 248 -7.87 1.26 3.67
CA LEU A 248 -8.83 0.31 4.25
C LEU A 248 -8.21 -1.06 4.60
N THR A 249 -7.05 -1.38 4.02
CA THR A 249 -6.32 -2.61 4.32
C THR A 249 -5.16 -2.42 5.29
N ASN A 250 -4.60 -1.22 5.38
CA ASN A 250 -3.44 -0.89 6.21
C ASN A 250 -3.46 0.59 6.58
N ASN A 251 -3.39 0.91 7.87
CA ASN A 251 -3.22 2.30 8.33
C ASN A 251 -1.83 2.83 7.92
N TYR A 252 -1.65 3.14 6.64
CA TYR A 252 -0.35 3.60 6.13
C TYR A 252 -0.11 5.10 6.35
N ILE A 253 -1.15 5.91 6.56
CA ILE A 253 -1.01 7.36 6.78
C ILE A 253 -0.32 7.66 8.11
N CYS A 254 -0.79 7.08 9.20
CA CYS A 254 -0.24 7.13 10.56
C CYS A 254 0.32 8.52 10.97
N HIS A 255 1.63 8.75 10.86
CA HIS A 255 2.33 9.99 11.19
C HIS A 255 3.17 10.48 9.98
N LEU A 256 3.52 11.76 9.81
CA LEU A 256 2.93 12.91 10.44
C LEU A 256 1.62 13.28 9.73
N LEU A 257 0.61 13.65 10.50
CA LEU A 257 -0.70 14.05 9.99
C LEU A 257 -0.99 15.49 10.41
N ALA A 258 -1.49 16.30 9.49
CA ALA A 258 -2.07 17.62 9.78
C ALA A 258 -3.49 17.67 9.23
N VAL A 259 -4.45 18.04 10.07
CA VAL A 259 -5.86 18.14 9.70
C VAL A 259 -6.34 19.57 9.93
N ARG A 260 -7.03 20.13 8.93
CA ARG A 260 -7.62 21.48 9.07
C ARG A 260 -8.58 21.51 10.26
N ARG A 261 -8.43 22.50 11.15
CA ARG A 261 -9.21 22.60 12.39
C ARG A 261 -10.73 22.59 12.15
N GLU A 262 -11.19 23.21 11.07
CA GLU A 262 -12.62 23.17 10.69
C GLU A 262 -13.10 21.76 10.37
N LEU A 263 -12.24 20.95 9.74
CA LEU A 263 -12.53 19.54 9.49
C LEU A 263 -12.57 18.75 10.80
N VAL A 264 -11.60 18.96 11.70
CA VAL A 264 -11.60 18.33 13.04
C VAL A 264 -12.89 18.67 13.80
N ASN A 265 -13.31 19.93 13.79
CA ASN A 265 -14.56 20.35 14.44
C ASN A 265 -15.80 19.67 13.85
N ARG A 266 -15.79 19.37 12.56
CA ARG A 266 -16.90 18.71 11.86
C ARG A 266 -16.96 17.20 12.12
N VAL A 267 -15.82 16.50 12.09
CA VAL A 267 -15.76 15.05 12.25
C VAL A 267 -15.66 14.62 13.71
N GLY A 268 -15.31 15.53 14.62
CA GLY A 268 -15.02 15.26 16.02
C GLY A 268 -13.58 14.78 16.24
N GLY A 269 -13.16 14.72 17.51
CA GLY A 269 -11.85 14.26 17.94
C GLY A 269 -11.66 12.73 17.88
N PHE A 270 -10.70 12.27 18.65
CA PHE A 270 -10.44 10.84 18.86
C PHE A 270 -11.54 10.18 19.68
N ARG A 271 -11.84 8.92 19.44
CA ARG A 271 -12.93 8.17 20.08
C ARG A 271 -12.38 6.99 20.89
N SER A 272 -12.64 6.98 22.19
CA SER A 272 -12.09 5.99 23.13
C SER A 272 -12.54 4.54 22.85
N GLU A 273 -13.66 4.35 22.16
CA GLU A 273 -14.07 3.02 21.72
C GLU A 273 -13.10 2.38 20.71
N TYR A 274 -12.18 3.17 20.13
CA TYR A 274 -11.13 2.71 19.21
C TYR A 274 -9.73 2.78 19.82
N ASP A 275 -9.60 2.94 21.15
CA ASP A 275 -8.29 2.98 21.81
C ASP A 275 -7.38 1.82 21.36
N GLY A 276 -6.14 2.16 20.99
CA GLY A 276 -5.15 1.29 20.34
C GLY A 276 -5.11 1.38 18.82
N SER A 277 -6.17 1.93 18.18
CA SER A 277 -6.24 2.31 16.76
C SER A 277 -7.12 3.57 16.59
N GLN A 278 -7.12 4.43 17.60
CA GLN A 278 -7.89 5.67 17.63
C GLN A 278 -7.48 6.67 16.55
N ASP A 279 -6.22 6.65 16.18
CA ASP A 279 -5.64 7.38 15.06
C ASP A 279 -6.20 6.92 13.72
N TYR A 280 -6.34 5.62 13.53
CA TYR A 280 -6.89 5.04 12.30
C TYR A 280 -8.36 5.42 12.10
N ASP A 281 -9.19 5.33 13.14
CA ASP A 281 -10.57 5.81 13.11
C ASP A 281 -10.65 7.30 12.78
N PHE A 282 -9.79 8.12 13.40
CA PHE A 282 -9.75 9.55 13.15
C PHE A 282 -9.33 9.87 11.72
N ILE A 283 -8.28 9.21 11.20
CA ILE A 283 -7.80 9.35 9.83
C ILE A 283 -8.91 9.02 8.83
N LEU A 284 -9.59 7.87 8.99
CA LEU A 284 -10.69 7.47 8.11
C LEU A 284 -11.80 8.53 8.07
N ARG A 285 -12.26 9.02 9.24
CA ARG A 285 -13.29 10.08 9.30
C ARG A 285 -12.83 11.41 8.69
N CYS A 286 -11.57 11.75 8.86
CA CYS A 286 -11.00 12.94 8.22
C CYS A 286 -10.96 12.78 6.69
N CYS A 287 -10.47 11.65 6.20
CA CYS A 287 -10.39 11.38 4.76
C CYS A 287 -11.77 11.32 4.09
N GLU A 288 -12.80 10.75 4.78
CA GLU A 288 -14.18 10.72 4.29
C GLU A 288 -14.78 12.10 4.06
N ALA A 289 -14.41 13.07 4.88
CA ALA A 289 -15.02 14.40 4.87
C ALA A 289 -14.12 15.50 4.30
N ALA A 290 -12.88 15.19 3.93
CA ALA A 290 -11.91 16.15 3.38
C ALA A 290 -12.30 16.59 1.95
N LYS A 291 -12.06 17.87 1.64
CA LYS A 291 -12.14 18.38 0.26
C LYS A 291 -10.88 18.09 -0.55
N GLY A 292 -9.75 17.95 0.11
CA GLY A 292 -8.46 17.62 -0.49
C GLY A 292 -7.54 16.95 0.51
N ILE A 293 -6.84 15.92 0.05
CA ILE A 293 -5.83 15.18 0.81
C ILE A 293 -4.52 15.31 0.04
N TYR A 294 -3.44 15.66 0.72
CA TYR A 294 -2.15 15.89 0.10
C TYR A 294 -1.05 15.13 0.82
N HIS A 295 -0.26 14.39 0.07
CA HIS A 295 0.93 13.71 0.55
C HIS A 295 2.19 14.56 0.32
N VAL A 296 2.99 14.72 1.36
CA VAL A 296 4.33 15.30 1.26
C VAL A 296 5.35 14.17 1.29
N PRO A 297 5.97 13.79 0.14
CA PRO A 297 6.84 12.62 0.05
C PRO A 297 8.24 12.89 0.65
N LYS A 298 8.25 13.27 1.91
CA LYS A 298 9.46 13.55 2.72
C LYS A 298 9.32 12.91 4.09
N ILE A 299 10.43 12.42 4.64
CA ILE A 299 10.49 11.95 6.04
C ILE A 299 10.44 13.17 6.95
N LEU A 300 9.27 13.43 7.54
CA LEU A 300 9.03 14.58 8.41
C LEU A 300 8.74 14.20 9.87
N TYR A 301 8.63 12.91 10.15
CA TYR A 301 8.33 12.35 11.46
C TYR A 301 9.27 11.19 11.79
N HIS A 302 9.71 11.11 13.05
CA HIS A 302 10.62 10.09 13.56
C HIS A 302 9.96 9.37 14.72
N TRP A 303 9.43 8.16 14.45
CA TRP A 303 8.73 7.34 15.42
C TRP A 303 9.71 6.57 16.31
N ARG A 304 9.66 6.81 17.63
CA ARG A 304 10.57 6.18 18.58
C ARG A 304 10.15 4.75 18.90
N CYS A 305 11.08 3.83 18.72
CA CYS A 305 10.82 2.40 18.92
C CYS A 305 11.13 1.98 20.35
N HIS A 306 10.08 1.69 21.13
CA HIS A 306 10.15 1.03 22.44
C HIS A 306 9.96 -0.47 22.35
N TYR A 307 10.46 -1.21 23.35
CA TYR A 307 10.24 -2.65 23.48
C TYR A 307 8.77 -3.02 23.68
N ASP A 308 7.98 -2.12 24.26
CA ASP A 308 6.56 -2.29 24.60
C ASP A 308 5.62 -1.66 23.55
N SER A 309 6.16 -1.10 22.46
CA SER A 309 5.34 -0.56 21.38
C SER A 309 4.54 -1.68 20.69
N THR A 310 3.39 -1.34 20.12
CA THR A 310 2.52 -2.26 19.36
C THR A 310 3.29 -2.97 18.25
N ALA A 311 4.23 -2.29 17.62
CA ALA A 311 5.11 -2.83 16.59
C ALA A 311 6.11 -3.88 17.13
N ALA A 312 6.53 -3.77 18.39
CA ALA A 312 7.50 -4.70 19.00
C ALA A 312 6.85 -5.95 19.59
N ASN A 313 5.65 -5.85 20.17
CA ASN A 313 4.93 -6.97 20.81
C ASN A 313 3.45 -7.00 20.41
N PRO A 314 3.09 -7.48 19.21
CA PRO A 314 1.71 -7.53 18.74
C PRO A 314 0.75 -8.34 19.61
N GLN A 315 1.24 -9.32 20.38
CA GLN A 315 0.39 -10.18 21.21
C GLN A 315 -0.12 -9.50 22.49
N SER A 316 0.55 -8.44 22.96
CA SER A 316 0.11 -7.69 24.16
C SER A 316 -1.04 -6.74 23.86
N LYS A 317 -1.32 -6.45 22.58
CA LYS A 317 -2.31 -5.45 22.15
C LYS A 317 -3.25 -5.98 21.06
N LEU A 318 -3.75 -7.22 21.21
CA LEU A 318 -4.73 -7.80 20.27
C LEU A 318 -5.99 -6.93 20.17
N TYR A 319 -6.37 -6.23 21.25
CA TYR A 319 -7.49 -5.30 21.25
C TYR A 319 -7.33 -4.15 20.26
N ALA A 320 -6.07 -3.70 20.01
CA ALA A 320 -5.80 -2.64 19.06
C ALA A 320 -6.13 -3.07 17.62
N PHE A 321 -5.79 -4.30 17.25
CA PHE A 321 -6.11 -4.81 15.91
C PHE A 321 -7.62 -4.99 15.72
N GLU A 322 -8.35 -5.39 16.76
CA GLU A 322 -9.81 -5.45 16.71
C GLU A 322 -10.43 -4.05 16.67
N ALA A 323 -9.86 -3.07 17.38
CA ALA A 323 -10.27 -1.67 17.26
C ALA A 323 -10.08 -1.13 15.84
N GLY A 324 -8.95 -1.45 15.19
CA GLY A 324 -8.71 -1.09 13.78
C GLY A 324 -9.71 -1.76 12.81
N ARG A 325 -10.02 -3.04 13.00
CA ARG A 325 -11.07 -3.72 12.21
C ARG A 325 -12.42 -3.01 12.37
N ARG A 326 -12.79 -2.65 13.60
CA ARG A 326 -14.04 -1.91 13.88
C ARG A 326 -14.02 -0.50 13.28
N ALA A 327 -12.85 0.15 13.22
CA ALA A 327 -12.73 1.46 12.59
C ALA A 327 -13.02 1.39 11.06
N VAL A 328 -12.50 0.35 10.38
CA VAL A 328 -12.81 0.08 8.97
C VAL A 328 -14.29 -0.31 8.80
N GLU A 329 -14.82 -1.16 9.66
CA GLU A 329 -16.26 -1.52 9.65
C GLU A 329 -17.17 -0.29 9.81
N ALA A 330 -16.81 0.61 10.74
CA ALA A 330 -17.53 1.86 10.95
C ALA A 330 -17.47 2.83 9.76
N HIS A 331 -16.36 2.81 8.97
CA HIS A 331 -16.26 3.53 7.72
C HIS A 331 -17.34 3.07 6.73
N TYR A 332 -17.51 1.75 6.53
CA TYR A 332 -18.54 1.23 5.64
C TYR A 332 -19.95 1.62 6.10
N GLN A 333 -20.19 1.54 7.41
CA GLN A 333 -21.50 1.90 7.99
C GLN A 333 -21.82 3.39 7.77
N ARG A 334 -20.85 4.30 7.99
CA ARG A 334 -21.04 5.76 7.78
C ARG A 334 -21.37 6.10 6.34
N LEU A 335 -20.74 5.41 5.38
CA LEU A 335 -20.92 5.66 3.96
C LEU A 335 -22.03 4.81 3.31
N GLY A 336 -22.67 3.92 4.09
CA GLY A 336 -23.69 3.00 3.57
C GLY A 336 -23.12 1.98 2.57
N ILE A 337 -21.83 1.65 2.66
CA ILE A 337 -21.18 0.68 1.79
C ILE A 337 -21.53 -0.73 2.29
N PRO A 338 -22.09 -1.60 1.46
CA PRO A 338 -22.42 -2.97 1.86
C PRO A 338 -21.16 -3.84 1.87
N ALA A 339 -20.33 -3.68 2.89
CA ALA A 339 -19.08 -4.40 3.08
C ALA A 339 -18.84 -4.74 4.55
N GLU A 340 -18.01 -5.74 4.78
CA GLU A 340 -17.55 -6.21 6.09
C GLU A 340 -16.01 -6.13 6.14
N ALA A 341 -15.47 -5.71 7.29
CA ALA A 341 -14.04 -5.75 7.55
C ALA A 341 -13.65 -7.06 8.24
N GLU A 342 -12.78 -7.83 7.60
CA GLU A 342 -12.18 -9.06 8.16
C GLU A 342 -10.72 -8.80 8.54
N HIS A 343 -10.20 -9.54 9.54
CA HIS A 343 -8.77 -9.62 9.74
C HIS A 343 -8.11 -10.35 8.57
N ALA A 344 -7.05 -9.77 8.01
CA ALA A 344 -6.24 -10.44 7.01
C ALA A 344 -5.22 -11.41 7.68
N GLN A 345 -4.32 -11.96 6.88
CA GLN A 345 -3.34 -12.96 7.35
C GLN A 345 -2.41 -12.45 8.47
N PHE A 346 -2.17 -11.15 8.56
CA PHE A 346 -1.28 -10.53 9.55
C PHE A 346 -2.04 -9.52 10.41
N HIS A 347 -1.63 -9.42 11.67
CA HIS A 347 -2.18 -8.41 12.58
C HIS A 347 -1.95 -7.00 12.06
N GLY A 348 -2.98 -6.17 12.17
CA GLY A 348 -2.97 -4.79 11.66
C GLY A 348 -3.26 -4.66 10.17
N LEU A 349 -3.52 -5.77 9.48
CA LEU A 349 -4.02 -5.77 8.11
C LEU A 349 -5.46 -6.26 8.08
N TYR A 350 -6.25 -5.63 7.21
CA TYR A 350 -7.68 -5.90 7.08
C TYR A 350 -8.01 -6.28 5.63
N ARG A 351 -9.14 -6.91 5.45
CA ARG A 351 -9.68 -7.29 4.15
C ARG A 351 -11.11 -6.81 4.04
N THR A 352 -11.44 -6.14 2.97
CA THR A 352 -12.81 -5.75 2.61
C THR A 352 -13.54 -6.93 1.96
N ARG A 353 -14.71 -7.25 2.48
CA ARG A 353 -15.66 -8.20 1.88
C ARG A 353 -16.92 -7.46 1.49
N TYR A 354 -17.10 -7.19 0.21
CA TYR A 354 -18.33 -6.59 -0.29
C TYR A 354 -19.49 -7.57 -0.22
N ARG A 355 -20.70 -7.06 0.11
CA ARG A 355 -21.95 -7.79 0.32
C ARG A 355 -23.08 -7.16 -0.51
N TRP A 356 -22.82 -6.94 -1.78
CA TRP A 356 -23.84 -6.45 -2.69
C TRP A 356 -25.00 -7.43 -2.74
N LYS A 357 -26.24 -6.89 -2.80
CA LYS A 357 -27.45 -7.70 -2.95
C LYS A 357 -27.68 -8.08 -4.41
N GLU A 358 -27.26 -7.20 -5.29
CA GLU A 358 -27.34 -7.35 -6.73
C GLU A 358 -26.33 -8.39 -7.20
N THR A 359 -26.75 -9.20 -8.16
CA THR A 359 -25.89 -10.15 -8.86
C THR A 359 -25.93 -9.83 -10.35
N PRO A 360 -25.25 -8.74 -10.79
CA PRO A 360 -25.27 -8.32 -12.19
C PRO A 360 -24.67 -9.37 -13.12
N LEU A 361 -25.07 -9.35 -14.40
CA LEU A 361 -24.50 -10.27 -15.38
C LEU A 361 -23.05 -9.89 -15.69
N VAL A 362 -22.16 -10.86 -15.62
CA VAL A 362 -20.75 -10.74 -16.00
C VAL A 362 -20.52 -11.49 -17.32
N SER A 363 -20.08 -10.77 -18.36
CA SER A 363 -19.65 -11.39 -19.61
C SER A 363 -18.15 -11.69 -19.56
N VAL A 364 -17.79 -12.96 -19.52
CA VAL A 364 -16.41 -13.43 -19.57
C VAL A 364 -15.97 -13.53 -21.04
N ILE A 365 -15.05 -12.67 -21.47
CA ILE A 365 -14.58 -12.57 -22.85
C ILE A 365 -13.23 -13.25 -22.97
N ILE A 366 -13.14 -14.29 -23.80
CA ILE A 366 -11.92 -15.10 -23.99
C ILE A 366 -11.57 -15.12 -25.47
N PRO A 367 -10.64 -14.27 -25.96
CA PRO A 367 -10.08 -14.40 -27.29
C PRO A 367 -9.29 -15.70 -27.43
N ASN A 368 -9.51 -16.48 -28.48
CA ASN A 368 -8.78 -17.73 -28.69
C ASN A 368 -8.39 -17.91 -30.16
N GLY A 369 -7.24 -18.51 -30.39
CA GLY A 369 -6.80 -19.12 -31.62
C GLY A 369 -6.27 -20.50 -31.28
N ASP A 370 -5.93 -21.34 -32.22
CA ASP A 370 -5.49 -22.74 -32.11
C ASP A 370 -4.80 -23.11 -30.77
N SER A 371 -5.60 -23.25 -29.68
CA SER A 371 -5.12 -23.43 -28.28
C SER A 371 -6.12 -24.21 -27.41
N ALA A 372 -6.50 -25.43 -27.86
CA ALA A 372 -7.52 -26.28 -27.23
C ALA A 372 -7.28 -26.53 -25.72
N GLU A 373 -6.10 -27.03 -25.35
CA GLU A 373 -5.79 -27.45 -23.98
C GLU A 373 -5.85 -26.28 -22.98
N LYS A 374 -5.29 -25.14 -23.37
CA LYS A 374 -5.24 -23.96 -22.48
C LYS A 374 -6.63 -23.34 -22.32
N LEU A 375 -7.37 -23.21 -23.43
CA LEU A 375 -8.75 -22.77 -23.40
C LEU A 375 -9.63 -23.66 -22.52
N ALA A 376 -9.56 -24.97 -22.67
CA ALA A 376 -10.35 -25.90 -21.87
C ALA A 376 -10.10 -25.69 -20.36
N LYS A 377 -8.82 -25.60 -19.94
CA LYS A 377 -8.44 -25.34 -18.53
C LYS A 377 -8.90 -23.96 -18.04
N CYS A 378 -8.85 -22.95 -18.90
CA CYS A 378 -9.35 -21.61 -18.58
C CYS A 378 -10.86 -21.65 -18.33
N VAL A 379 -11.63 -22.17 -19.28
CA VAL A 379 -13.08 -22.30 -19.19
C VAL A 379 -13.51 -23.16 -18.00
N GLU A 380 -12.87 -24.31 -17.77
CA GLU A 380 -13.11 -25.15 -16.60
C GLU A 380 -12.95 -24.36 -15.29
N SER A 381 -11.93 -23.52 -15.21
CA SER A 381 -11.68 -22.69 -14.02
C SER A 381 -12.76 -21.61 -13.82
N VAL A 382 -13.34 -21.06 -14.89
CA VAL A 382 -14.49 -20.14 -14.85
C VAL A 382 -15.74 -20.88 -14.41
N LEU A 383 -16.01 -22.05 -14.96
CA LEU A 383 -17.17 -22.92 -14.63
C LEU A 383 -17.13 -23.39 -13.16
N TRP A 384 -15.96 -23.44 -12.57
CA TRP A 384 -15.77 -23.76 -11.14
C TRP A 384 -16.14 -22.61 -10.19
N SER A 385 -16.43 -21.39 -10.72
CA SER A 385 -16.79 -20.21 -9.92
C SER A 385 -18.08 -20.46 -9.13
N ASP A 386 -18.14 -19.88 -7.92
CA ASP A 386 -19.37 -19.79 -7.11
C ASP A 386 -20.27 -18.61 -7.48
N TYR A 387 -19.81 -17.71 -8.37
CA TYR A 387 -20.66 -16.67 -8.96
C TYR A 387 -21.50 -17.26 -10.09
N ALA A 388 -22.81 -17.15 -9.98
CA ALA A 388 -23.72 -17.89 -10.88
C ALA A 388 -24.20 -17.09 -12.10
N ASN A 389 -24.23 -15.74 -12.04
CA ASN A 389 -24.82 -14.91 -13.10
C ASN A 389 -23.75 -14.41 -14.10
N TYR A 390 -23.28 -15.32 -14.96
CA TYR A 390 -22.31 -14.99 -16.00
C TYR A 390 -22.63 -15.67 -17.33
N GLU A 391 -22.13 -15.11 -18.42
CA GLU A 391 -22.00 -15.74 -19.74
C GLU A 391 -20.52 -15.85 -20.12
N ILE A 392 -20.16 -16.82 -20.95
CA ILE A 392 -18.81 -16.96 -21.52
C ILE A 392 -18.90 -16.74 -23.02
N ILE A 393 -18.07 -15.82 -23.52
CA ILE A 393 -17.96 -15.50 -24.94
C ILE A 393 -16.53 -15.83 -25.39
N ILE A 394 -16.39 -16.95 -26.09
CA ILE A 394 -15.13 -17.27 -26.76
C ILE A 394 -15.13 -16.58 -28.12
N VAL A 395 -14.12 -15.78 -28.38
CA VAL A 395 -13.93 -15.10 -29.68
C VAL A 395 -12.88 -15.86 -30.47
N ASP A 396 -13.35 -16.64 -31.44
CA ASP A 396 -12.49 -17.47 -32.29
C ASP A 396 -11.81 -16.63 -33.38
N ASN A 397 -10.48 -16.70 -33.46
CA ASN A 397 -9.65 -16.05 -34.46
C ASN A 397 -9.40 -16.91 -35.70
N GLY A 398 -10.42 -17.63 -36.17
CA GLY A 398 -10.32 -18.47 -37.36
C GLY A 398 -9.49 -19.73 -37.13
N SER A 399 -9.70 -20.41 -35.99
CA SER A 399 -9.01 -21.64 -35.63
C SER A 399 -9.17 -22.72 -36.71
N ARG A 400 -8.08 -23.44 -36.98
CA ARG A 400 -8.00 -24.51 -38.00
C ARG A 400 -7.58 -25.86 -37.41
N ASP A 401 -7.06 -25.84 -36.20
CA ASP A 401 -6.66 -27.02 -35.46
C ASP A 401 -7.87 -27.88 -35.11
N GLU A 402 -7.82 -29.17 -35.48
CA GLU A 402 -8.93 -30.11 -35.27
C GLU A 402 -9.24 -30.28 -33.76
N GLU A 403 -8.22 -30.26 -32.89
CA GLU A 403 -8.41 -30.37 -31.43
C GLU A 403 -9.17 -29.16 -30.88
N THR A 404 -8.85 -27.95 -31.37
CA THR A 404 -9.52 -26.70 -30.98
C THR A 404 -10.98 -26.69 -31.44
N LEU A 405 -11.23 -27.11 -32.69
CA LEU A 405 -12.61 -27.21 -33.21
C LEU A 405 -13.45 -28.25 -32.45
N ALA A 406 -12.86 -29.41 -32.13
CA ALA A 406 -13.52 -30.44 -31.32
C ALA A 406 -13.79 -29.94 -29.90
N CYS A 407 -12.85 -29.20 -29.30
CA CYS A 407 -13.04 -28.57 -27.99
C CYS A 407 -14.23 -27.58 -28.03
N TYR A 408 -14.34 -26.77 -29.07
CA TYR A 408 -15.46 -25.84 -29.25
C TYR A 408 -16.80 -26.53 -29.29
N GLU A 409 -16.92 -27.63 -30.04
CA GLU A 409 -18.18 -28.39 -30.12
C GLU A 409 -18.54 -29.03 -28.77
N THR A 410 -17.58 -29.55 -28.04
CA THR A 410 -17.80 -30.08 -26.69
C THR A 410 -18.29 -29.00 -25.73
N LEU A 411 -17.61 -27.85 -25.67
CA LEU A 411 -17.99 -26.74 -24.80
C LEU A 411 -19.38 -26.18 -25.09
N LYS A 412 -19.78 -26.06 -26.37
CA LYS A 412 -21.14 -25.61 -26.76
C LYS A 412 -22.22 -26.60 -26.32
N GLN A 413 -21.95 -27.92 -26.42
CA GLN A 413 -22.94 -28.94 -26.06
C GLN A 413 -23.16 -29.04 -24.55
N GLU A 414 -22.08 -28.87 -23.77
CA GLU A 414 -22.11 -29.07 -22.31
C GLU A 414 -22.56 -27.83 -21.54
N HIS A 415 -22.36 -26.60 -22.10
CA HIS A 415 -22.53 -25.36 -21.34
C HIS A 415 -23.40 -24.33 -22.08
N ARG A 416 -24.66 -24.22 -21.67
CA ARG A 416 -25.65 -23.30 -22.30
C ARG A 416 -25.31 -21.81 -22.15
N GLN A 417 -24.57 -21.41 -21.11
CA GLN A 417 -24.10 -20.04 -20.87
C GLN A 417 -22.85 -19.69 -21.68
N LEU A 418 -22.32 -20.62 -22.50
CA LEU A 418 -21.16 -20.41 -23.33
C LEU A 418 -21.57 -20.32 -24.79
N ARG A 419 -21.03 -19.30 -25.45
CA ARG A 419 -21.16 -19.14 -26.90
C ARG A 419 -19.83 -18.83 -27.54
N ILE A 420 -19.66 -19.28 -28.78
CA ILE A 420 -18.46 -19.04 -29.57
C ILE A 420 -18.87 -18.19 -30.75
N ILE A 421 -18.16 -17.07 -30.94
CA ILE A 421 -18.35 -16.15 -32.02
C ILE A 421 -17.05 -16.08 -32.83
N SER A 422 -17.15 -16.19 -34.16
CA SER A 422 -15.97 -16.18 -35.02
C SER A 422 -15.70 -14.81 -35.58
N PHE A 423 -14.44 -14.37 -35.49
CA PHE A 423 -13.95 -13.19 -36.17
C PHE A 423 -13.39 -13.60 -37.53
N LYS A 424 -13.84 -12.96 -38.61
CA LYS A 424 -13.61 -13.46 -39.98
C LYS A 424 -12.21 -13.17 -40.54
N GLU A 425 -11.47 -12.26 -39.92
CA GLU A 425 -10.16 -11.80 -40.37
C GLU A 425 -9.12 -12.12 -39.31
N GLU A 426 -7.86 -12.30 -39.72
CA GLU A 426 -6.76 -12.40 -38.75
C GLU A 426 -6.66 -11.07 -37.98
N ALA A 427 -6.75 -11.12 -36.67
CA ALA A 427 -6.88 -9.93 -35.83
C ALA A 427 -5.98 -9.99 -34.60
N SER A 428 -5.68 -8.82 -34.06
CA SER A 428 -5.00 -8.69 -32.78
C SER A 428 -5.86 -9.20 -31.62
N HIS A 429 -5.22 -9.58 -30.53
CA HIS A 429 -5.92 -9.95 -29.29
C HIS A 429 -6.89 -8.85 -28.82
N GLN A 430 -6.49 -7.57 -29.01
CA GLN A 430 -7.29 -6.40 -28.67
C GLN A 430 -8.54 -6.29 -29.54
N ALA A 431 -8.41 -6.49 -30.85
CA ALA A 431 -9.54 -6.47 -31.78
C ALA A 431 -10.55 -7.58 -31.46
N LEU A 432 -10.07 -8.79 -31.13
CA LEU A 432 -10.93 -9.88 -30.69
C LEU A 432 -11.64 -9.56 -29.39
N THR A 433 -10.93 -8.98 -28.41
CA THR A 433 -11.51 -8.55 -27.15
C THR A 433 -12.59 -7.49 -27.38
N ASN A 434 -12.31 -6.48 -28.22
CA ASN A 434 -13.30 -5.45 -28.59
C ASN A 434 -14.53 -6.04 -29.27
N PHE A 435 -14.33 -7.04 -30.15
CA PHE A 435 -15.43 -7.72 -30.79
C PHE A 435 -16.28 -8.55 -29.80
N GLY A 436 -15.61 -9.23 -28.85
CA GLY A 436 -16.29 -9.93 -27.77
C GLY A 436 -17.12 -8.98 -26.91
N ALA A 437 -16.56 -7.83 -26.53
CA ALA A 437 -17.22 -6.80 -25.74
C ALA A 437 -18.49 -6.26 -26.44
N LYS A 438 -18.43 -5.98 -27.75
CA LYS A 438 -19.60 -5.54 -28.55
C LYS A 438 -20.72 -6.57 -28.59
N ASN A 439 -20.42 -7.84 -28.37
CA ASN A 439 -21.38 -8.93 -28.37
C ASN A 439 -21.79 -9.35 -26.94
N ALA A 440 -21.26 -8.71 -25.92
CA ALA A 440 -21.53 -9.00 -24.51
C ALA A 440 -22.87 -8.40 -24.07
N ALA A 441 -23.60 -9.13 -23.22
CA ALA A 441 -24.86 -8.67 -22.64
C ALA A 441 -24.72 -8.23 -21.17
N GLY A 442 -23.58 -8.50 -20.56
CA GLY A 442 -23.34 -8.23 -19.14
C GLY A 442 -23.07 -6.76 -18.83
N ASP A 443 -23.43 -6.33 -17.63
CA ASP A 443 -23.11 -5.01 -17.10
C ASP A 443 -21.61 -4.85 -16.81
N TYR A 444 -20.93 -5.98 -16.63
CA TYR A 444 -19.49 -6.07 -16.36
C TYR A 444 -18.84 -7.03 -17.34
N LEU A 445 -17.65 -6.65 -17.82
CA LEU A 445 -16.84 -7.44 -18.73
C LEU A 445 -15.61 -7.98 -17.95
N LEU A 446 -15.48 -9.30 -17.87
CA LEU A 446 -14.27 -9.95 -17.41
C LEU A 446 -13.43 -10.30 -18.64
N LEU A 447 -12.42 -9.49 -18.94
CA LEU A 447 -11.44 -9.80 -19.99
C LEU A 447 -10.49 -10.85 -19.43
N LEU A 448 -10.37 -11.97 -20.13
CA LEU A 448 -9.64 -13.14 -19.64
C LEU A 448 -8.79 -13.75 -20.76
N ASP A 449 -7.48 -13.80 -20.55
CA ASP A 449 -6.56 -14.47 -21.47
C ASP A 449 -6.73 -16.01 -21.37
N PRO A 450 -6.78 -16.76 -22.47
CA PRO A 450 -6.98 -18.23 -22.46
C PRO A 450 -5.88 -19.01 -21.74
N HIS A 451 -4.72 -18.39 -21.47
CA HIS A 451 -3.65 -18.98 -20.68
C HIS A 451 -3.82 -18.82 -19.18
N THR A 452 -4.95 -18.24 -18.72
CA THR A 452 -5.22 -18.04 -17.29
C THR A 452 -6.00 -19.22 -16.69
N ARG A 453 -5.84 -19.42 -15.39
CA ARG A 453 -6.60 -20.40 -14.61
C ARG A 453 -6.85 -19.87 -13.19
N MET A 454 -8.11 -19.69 -12.84
CA MET A 454 -8.54 -19.23 -11.51
C MET A 454 -8.12 -20.23 -10.42
N LEU A 455 -7.68 -19.72 -9.27
CA LEU A 455 -7.23 -20.50 -8.13
C LEU A 455 -8.23 -20.56 -6.97
N SER A 456 -9.32 -19.80 -7.05
CA SER A 456 -10.41 -19.82 -6.07
C SER A 456 -11.77 -19.71 -6.75
N LYS A 457 -12.78 -20.34 -6.15
CA LYS A 457 -14.17 -20.26 -6.64
C LYS A 457 -14.72 -18.85 -6.63
N ASN A 458 -14.32 -18.03 -5.66
CA ASN A 458 -14.81 -16.66 -5.48
C ASN A 458 -14.02 -15.62 -6.29
N CYS A 459 -13.25 -16.01 -7.30
CA CYS A 459 -12.41 -15.08 -8.05
C CYS A 459 -13.24 -13.96 -8.73
N ILE A 460 -14.35 -14.32 -9.39
CA ILE A 460 -15.26 -13.35 -10.02
C ILE A 460 -15.88 -12.44 -8.95
N GLY A 461 -16.36 -13.01 -7.85
CA GLY A 461 -16.96 -12.25 -6.75
C GLY A 461 -15.98 -11.27 -6.09
N GLU A 462 -14.70 -11.66 -5.95
CA GLU A 462 -13.65 -10.77 -5.44
C GLU A 462 -13.41 -9.55 -6.35
N LEU A 463 -13.36 -9.75 -7.66
CA LEU A 463 -13.20 -8.65 -8.61
C LEU A 463 -14.46 -7.77 -8.67
N LEU A 464 -15.62 -8.41 -8.74
CA LEU A 464 -16.90 -7.72 -8.85
C LEU A 464 -17.19 -6.85 -7.63
N GLY A 465 -16.87 -7.34 -6.43
CA GLY A 465 -17.08 -6.60 -5.18
C GLY A 465 -16.52 -5.18 -5.23
N TYR A 466 -15.29 -5.02 -5.68
CA TYR A 466 -14.66 -3.71 -5.86
C TYR A 466 -15.22 -2.96 -7.08
N CYS A 467 -15.43 -3.68 -8.20
CA CYS A 467 -15.85 -3.05 -9.45
C CYS A 467 -17.26 -2.44 -9.39
N MET A 468 -18.12 -2.91 -8.48
CA MET A 468 -19.46 -2.35 -8.29
C MET A 468 -19.48 -0.97 -7.61
N ARG A 469 -18.39 -0.54 -7.02
CA ARG A 469 -18.25 0.84 -6.50
C ARG A 469 -18.32 1.86 -7.64
N ASN A 470 -18.93 3.02 -7.37
CA ASN A 470 -19.09 4.07 -8.39
C ASN A 470 -17.78 4.71 -8.82
N ASP A 471 -16.81 4.80 -7.92
CA ASP A 471 -15.49 5.39 -8.13
C ASP A 471 -14.48 4.44 -8.79
N VAL A 472 -14.80 3.15 -8.95
CA VAL A 472 -13.93 2.14 -9.56
C VAL A 472 -14.33 1.90 -11.01
N GLY A 473 -13.39 2.01 -11.93
CA GLY A 473 -13.57 1.68 -13.35
C GLY A 473 -13.21 0.24 -13.66
N ALA A 474 -12.10 -0.27 -13.11
CA ALA A 474 -11.66 -1.64 -13.34
C ALA A 474 -10.93 -2.24 -12.13
N VAL A 475 -10.91 -3.58 -12.07
CA VAL A 475 -10.25 -4.36 -11.02
C VAL A 475 -9.41 -5.47 -11.63
N GLY A 476 -8.10 -5.47 -11.33
CA GLY A 476 -7.17 -6.50 -11.78
C GLY A 476 -6.86 -7.53 -10.71
N ALA A 477 -6.55 -8.74 -11.15
CA ALA A 477 -6.21 -9.88 -10.32
C ALA A 477 -4.70 -10.00 -10.09
N LYS A 478 -4.31 -10.78 -9.09
CA LYS A 478 -2.93 -11.25 -8.88
C LYS A 478 -2.64 -12.42 -9.81
N LEU A 479 -1.67 -12.26 -10.71
CA LEU A 479 -1.27 -13.31 -11.63
C LEU A 479 0.03 -13.98 -11.17
N LEU A 480 0.06 -15.30 -11.26
CA LEU A 480 1.17 -16.15 -10.88
C LEU A 480 1.66 -16.96 -12.08
N TYR A 481 2.96 -17.18 -12.18
CA TYR A 481 3.50 -18.23 -13.03
C TYR A 481 3.21 -19.61 -12.41
N GLU A 482 3.30 -20.68 -13.21
CA GLU A 482 3.04 -22.06 -12.76
C GLU A 482 3.97 -22.53 -11.62
N ASP A 483 5.13 -21.88 -11.44
CA ASP A 483 6.04 -22.14 -10.32
C ASP A 483 5.70 -21.33 -9.04
N GLU A 484 4.50 -20.78 -8.97
CA GLU A 484 4.01 -19.94 -7.87
C GLU A 484 4.82 -18.64 -7.64
N THR A 485 5.56 -18.16 -8.62
CA THR A 485 6.13 -16.80 -8.53
C THR A 485 5.20 -15.78 -9.18
N ILE A 486 5.24 -14.55 -8.68
CA ILE A 486 4.38 -13.46 -9.16
C ILE A 486 4.73 -13.13 -10.62
N CYS A 487 3.73 -13.15 -11.47
CA CYS A 487 3.77 -12.61 -12.82
C CYS A 487 3.35 -11.13 -12.81
N HIS A 488 2.23 -10.82 -12.13
CA HIS A 488 1.66 -9.48 -12.01
C HIS A 488 1.07 -9.26 -10.61
N ALA A 489 1.36 -8.09 -10.04
CA ALA A 489 0.77 -7.58 -8.80
C ALA A 489 0.72 -6.04 -8.81
N GLY A 490 0.25 -5.46 -9.94
CA GLY A 490 0.20 -4.03 -10.20
C GLY A 490 1.30 -3.51 -11.12
N MET A 491 1.05 -2.35 -11.70
CA MET A 491 1.98 -1.64 -12.58
C MET A 491 2.21 -0.21 -12.08
N ILE A 492 3.45 0.23 -12.17
CA ILE A 492 3.87 1.58 -11.79
C ILE A 492 4.40 2.30 -13.02
N LEU A 493 3.92 3.53 -13.25
CA LEU A 493 4.42 4.42 -14.31
C LEU A 493 5.86 4.88 -14.04
N GLY A 494 6.60 5.15 -15.09
CA GLY A 494 7.98 5.64 -15.02
C GLY A 494 9.02 4.57 -14.69
N LEU A 495 8.62 3.34 -14.34
CA LEU A 495 9.57 2.24 -14.19
C LEU A 495 10.13 1.83 -15.56
N GLY A 496 11.45 1.89 -15.68
CA GLY A 496 12.12 1.81 -16.99
C GLY A 496 11.97 3.13 -17.74
N LYS A 497 11.07 3.20 -18.70
CA LYS A 497 10.75 4.43 -19.42
C LYS A 497 9.24 4.70 -19.49
N THR A 498 8.44 3.64 -19.45
CA THR A 498 6.99 3.72 -19.58
C THR A 498 6.27 3.29 -18.31
N ALA A 499 6.28 2.00 -18.01
CA ALA A 499 5.80 1.41 -16.76
C ALA A 499 6.39 0.01 -16.56
N GLY A 500 6.31 -0.51 -15.34
CA GLY A 500 6.80 -1.84 -15.01
C GLY A 500 5.88 -2.62 -14.08
N TYR A 501 5.86 -3.94 -14.25
CA TYR A 501 5.21 -4.85 -13.31
C TYR A 501 6.06 -4.96 -12.04
N ILE A 502 5.53 -4.50 -10.92
CA ILE A 502 6.22 -4.60 -9.63
C ILE A 502 6.13 -6.00 -9.04
N PHE A 503 7.09 -6.34 -8.20
CA PHE A 503 7.20 -7.62 -7.49
C PHE A 503 7.32 -8.85 -8.39
N ARG A 504 7.46 -8.70 -9.70
CA ARG A 504 7.59 -9.81 -10.65
C ARG A 504 8.72 -10.76 -10.25
N GLY A 505 8.45 -12.06 -10.26
CA GLY A 505 9.40 -13.11 -9.86
C GLY A 505 9.54 -13.32 -8.34
N LYS A 506 8.90 -12.50 -7.49
CA LYS A 506 8.81 -12.78 -6.05
C LYS A 506 7.88 -13.98 -5.81
N SER A 507 8.05 -14.66 -4.68
CA SER A 507 7.16 -15.75 -4.28
C SER A 507 5.73 -15.26 -4.10
N ARG A 508 4.73 -16.09 -4.43
CA ARG A 508 3.29 -15.91 -4.12
C ARG A 508 3.05 -15.49 -2.66
N TYR A 509 3.88 -16.01 -1.74
CA TYR A 509 3.76 -15.78 -0.31
C TYR A 509 4.56 -14.57 0.20
N ALA A 510 5.23 -13.84 -0.69
CA ALA A 510 5.89 -12.60 -0.32
C ALA A 510 4.85 -11.54 0.07
N VAL A 511 5.20 -10.72 1.06
CA VAL A 511 4.32 -9.62 1.50
C VAL A 511 4.60 -8.31 0.77
N GLY A 512 5.81 -8.15 0.22
CA GLY A 512 6.25 -6.92 -0.42
C GLY A 512 6.64 -5.81 0.58
N TYR A 513 6.90 -4.63 0.03
CA TYR A 513 7.12 -3.42 0.83
C TYR A 513 5.80 -3.03 1.49
N GLU A 514 5.82 -2.79 2.81
CA GLU A 514 4.63 -2.43 3.62
C GLU A 514 3.38 -3.27 3.31
N SER A 515 3.60 -4.57 3.05
CA SER A 515 2.54 -5.55 2.74
C SER A 515 1.79 -5.36 1.41
N ARG A 516 2.30 -4.54 0.49
CA ARG A 516 1.61 -4.14 -0.76
C ARG A 516 1.26 -5.30 -1.71
N ILE A 517 1.94 -6.45 -1.63
CA ILE A 517 1.58 -7.63 -2.45
C ILE A 517 0.24 -8.26 -2.01
N ILE A 518 -0.08 -8.16 -0.71
CA ILE A 518 -1.20 -8.87 -0.09
C ILE A 518 -2.35 -7.94 0.33
N CYS A 519 -2.23 -6.65 0.06
CA CYS A 519 -3.25 -5.63 0.32
C CYS A 519 -3.94 -5.22 -0.98
N ALA A 520 -5.25 -5.03 -0.94
CA ALA A 520 -5.95 -4.33 -2.01
C ALA A 520 -5.49 -2.87 -2.04
N GLN A 521 -5.30 -2.31 -3.23
CA GLN A 521 -4.78 -0.96 -3.43
C GLN A 521 -5.01 -0.48 -4.86
N ASP A 522 -4.85 0.81 -5.06
CA ASP A 522 -4.95 1.41 -6.38
C ASP A 522 -3.63 1.36 -7.14
N PHE A 523 -3.72 1.27 -8.46
CA PHE A 523 -2.58 1.36 -9.38
C PHE A 523 -2.93 2.19 -10.61
N SER A 524 -1.90 2.67 -11.28
CA SER A 524 -2.07 3.37 -12.56
C SER A 524 -2.51 2.45 -13.68
N ALA A 525 -2.14 1.18 -13.62
CA ALA A 525 -2.59 0.13 -14.52
C ALA A 525 -2.47 -1.25 -13.87
N VAL A 526 -3.23 -2.21 -14.39
CA VAL A 526 -3.17 -3.63 -14.07
C VAL A 526 -3.17 -4.45 -15.36
N SER A 527 -2.81 -5.74 -15.28
CA SER A 527 -2.76 -6.59 -16.48
C SER A 527 -4.16 -6.90 -17.02
N THR A 528 -4.33 -6.71 -18.32
CA THR A 528 -5.54 -7.07 -19.05
C THR A 528 -5.69 -8.58 -19.27
N ALA A 529 -4.70 -9.38 -18.89
CA ALA A 529 -4.81 -10.85 -18.90
C ALA A 529 -5.90 -11.38 -17.94
N CYS A 530 -6.22 -10.63 -16.86
CA CYS A 530 -7.43 -10.82 -16.05
C CYS A 530 -7.83 -9.49 -15.42
N ILE A 531 -8.82 -8.83 -15.99
CA ILE A 531 -9.36 -7.55 -15.54
C ILE A 531 -10.88 -7.55 -15.67
N LEU A 532 -11.56 -7.13 -14.59
CA LEU A 532 -12.99 -6.86 -14.62
C LEU A 532 -13.20 -5.36 -14.76
N VAL A 533 -14.04 -4.96 -15.72
CA VAL A 533 -14.34 -3.56 -16.03
C VAL A 533 -15.86 -3.38 -16.18
N LYS A 534 -16.40 -2.22 -15.81
CA LYS A 534 -17.78 -1.87 -16.13
C LYS A 534 -17.96 -1.79 -17.65
N HIS A 535 -19.02 -2.38 -18.20
CA HIS A 535 -19.26 -2.34 -19.64
C HIS A 535 -19.37 -0.90 -20.16
N THR A 536 -20.06 -0.03 -19.42
CA THR A 536 -20.19 1.40 -19.75
C THR A 536 -18.84 2.12 -19.77
N VAL A 537 -17.93 1.82 -18.83
CA VAL A 537 -16.58 2.38 -18.80
C VAL A 537 -15.75 1.87 -19.98
N TYR A 538 -15.88 0.57 -20.32
CA TYR A 538 -15.20 -0.01 -21.47
C TYR A 538 -15.58 0.69 -22.78
N GLU A 539 -16.88 0.95 -22.98
CA GLU A 539 -17.38 1.68 -24.14
C GLU A 539 -16.91 3.15 -24.14
N GLU A 540 -16.99 3.84 -22.98
CA GLU A 540 -16.64 5.26 -22.86
C GLU A 540 -15.15 5.51 -23.17
N VAL A 541 -14.25 4.61 -22.76
CA VAL A 541 -12.82 4.70 -23.10
C VAL A 541 -12.51 4.25 -24.53
N GLY A 542 -13.51 3.78 -25.30
CA GLY A 542 -13.37 3.29 -26.66
C GLY A 542 -12.72 1.91 -26.77
N GLY A 543 -12.83 1.08 -25.73
CA GLY A 543 -12.23 -0.25 -25.67
C GLY A 543 -10.72 -0.27 -25.62
N MET A 544 -10.13 -1.42 -25.96
CA MET A 544 -8.68 -1.61 -26.03
C MET A 544 -8.11 -1.02 -27.33
N ALA A 545 -7.00 -0.31 -27.23
CA ALA A 545 -6.32 0.24 -28.41
C ALA A 545 -5.58 -0.88 -29.16
N GLU A 546 -5.92 -1.06 -30.44
CA GLU A 546 -5.43 -2.18 -31.27
C GLU A 546 -3.96 -2.01 -31.70
N GLU A 547 -3.43 -0.79 -31.64
CA GLU A 547 -2.05 -0.47 -31.94
C GLU A 547 -1.06 -0.85 -30.83
N PHE A 548 -1.55 -1.22 -29.63
CA PHE A 548 -0.70 -1.62 -28.52
C PHE A 548 -0.86 -3.11 -28.19
N THR A 549 0.24 -3.75 -27.77
CA THR A 549 0.24 -5.15 -27.35
C THR A 549 0.90 -5.32 -25.97
N GLY A 550 0.58 -6.40 -25.27
CA GLY A 550 1.19 -6.74 -23.98
C GLY A 550 1.06 -5.59 -22.95
N SER A 551 2.15 -5.26 -22.27
CA SER A 551 2.15 -4.22 -21.23
C SER A 551 1.81 -2.82 -21.71
N PHE A 552 2.05 -2.49 -22.99
CA PHE A 552 1.68 -1.19 -23.56
C PHE A 552 0.14 -1.03 -23.63
N CYS A 553 -0.56 -2.12 -23.93
CA CYS A 553 -2.00 -2.16 -23.90
C CYS A 553 -2.54 -2.01 -22.46
N ASP A 554 -1.94 -2.71 -21.50
CA ASP A 554 -2.30 -2.61 -20.08
C ASP A 554 -2.19 -1.16 -19.58
N ILE A 555 -1.08 -0.47 -19.95
CA ILE A 555 -0.84 0.93 -19.56
C ILE A 555 -1.88 1.86 -20.20
N ASP A 556 -2.08 1.75 -21.52
CA ASP A 556 -3.02 2.61 -22.25
C ASP A 556 -4.42 2.47 -21.70
N PHE A 557 -4.87 1.24 -21.47
CA PHE A 557 -6.21 0.95 -20.97
C PHE A 557 -6.41 1.48 -19.54
N GLY A 558 -5.44 1.26 -18.64
CA GLY A 558 -5.47 1.79 -17.28
C GLY A 558 -5.50 3.32 -17.25
N LEU A 559 -4.67 3.98 -18.08
CA LEU A 559 -4.62 5.45 -18.14
C LEU A 559 -5.88 6.06 -18.77
N LYS A 560 -6.53 5.41 -19.72
CA LYS A 560 -7.84 5.83 -20.24
C LYS A 560 -8.89 5.83 -19.13
N ILE A 561 -8.98 4.76 -18.34
CA ILE A 561 -9.92 4.63 -17.22
C ILE A 561 -9.65 5.73 -16.17
N ARG A 562 -8.38 5.92 -15.79
CA ARG A 562 -7.99 7.00 -14.87
C ARG A 562 -8.29 8.39 -15.42
N GLY A 563 -8.22 8.56 -16.73
CA GLY A 563 -8.59 9.81 -17.42
C GLY A 563 -10.06 10.20 -17.22
N LEU A 564 -10.94 9.24 -16.91
CA LEU A 564 -12.32 9.48 -16.49
C LEU A 564 -12.47 9.84 -15.00
N GLY A 565 -11.37 9.90 -14.25
CA GLY A 565 -11.39 10.10 -12.79
C GLY A 565 -11.75 8.83 -12.00
N LEU A 566 -11.72 7.66 -12.63
CA LEU A 566 -12.03 6.37 -12.01
C LEU A 566 -10.78 5.63 -11.55
N LEU A 567 -10.91 4.83 -10.49
CA LEU A 567 -9.85 4.03 -9.92
C LEU A 567 -9.63 2.72 -10.73
N VAL A 568 -8.39 2.26 -10.73
CA VAL A 568 -7.96 0.94 -11.21
C VAL A 568 -7.40 0.18 -10.01
N VAL A 569 -8.18 -0.75 -9.47
CA VAL A 569 -7.88 -1.45 -8.22
C VAL A 569 -7.16 -2.76 -8.50
N TYR A 570 -6.16 -3.07 -7.71
CA TYR A 570 -5.56 -4.40 -7.61
C TYR A 570 -6.15 -5.15 -6.43
N ASN A 571 -6.77 -6.32 -6.69
CA ASN A 571 -7.26 -7.19 -5.62
C ASN A 571 -6.40 -8.46 -5.50
N PRO A 572 -5.57 -8.60 -4.44
CA PRO A 572 -4.70 -9.75 -4.25
C PRO A 572 -5.45 -11.05 -3.92
N HIS A 573 -6.75 -10.99 -3.62
CA HIS A 573 -7.56 -12.14 -3.26
C HIS A 573 -8.18 -12.84 -4.48
N ALA A 574 -8.19 -12.19 -5.65
CA ALA A 574 -8.43 -12.81 -6.94
C ALA A 574 -7.09 -13.30 -7.49
N GLU A 575 -6.78 -14.58 -7.33
CA GLU A 575 -5.52 -15.18 -7.78
C GLU A 575 -5.74 -16.12 -8.96
N LEU A 576 -4.90 -15.99 -9.99
CA LEU A 576 -4.90 -16.87 -11.16
C LEU A 576 -3.46 -17.32 -11.47
N PHE A 577 -3.31 -18.54 -11.99
CA PHE A 577 -2.14 -18.85 -12.79
C PHE A 577 -2.26 -18.18 -14.16
N TYR A 578 -1.13 -17.68 -14.66
CA TYR A 578 -0.95 -17.22 -16.03
C TYR A 578 0.14 -18.10 -16.67
N CYS A 579 -0.33 -19.09 -17.41
CA CYS A 579 0.49 -20.20 -17.94
C CYS A 579 1.26 -19.78 -19.21
N VAL A 580 2.06 -18.75 -19.10
CA VAL A 580 2.94 -18.25 -20.16
C VAL A 580 4.40 -18.49 -19.81
N PRO A 581 5.29 -18.62 -20.82
CA PRO A 581 6.72 -18.76 -20.57
C PRO A 581 7.26 -17.55 -19.79
N LYS A 582 8.07 -17.82 -18.76
CA LYS A 582 8.84 -16.75 -18.12
C LYS A 582 9.79 -16.17 -19.16
N THR A 583 9.60 -14.91 -19.51
CA THR A 583 10.58 -14.19 -20.32
C THR A 583 11.92 -14.18 -19.59
N LYS A 584 12.96 -14.75 -20.22
CA LYS A 584 14.33 -14.70 -19.71
C LYS A 584 14.78 -13.23 -19.66
N GLY A 585 15.01 -12.73 -18.47
CA GLY A 585 15.43 -11.36 -18.21
C GLY A 585 14.29 -10.52 -17.67
N LEU A 586 14.27 -10.36 -16.35
CA LEU A 586 13.44 -9.38 -15.61
C LEU A 586 13.92 -7.93 -15.89
N SER A 587 14.61 -7.71 -17.00
CA SER A 587 15.09 -6.39 -17.41
C SER A 587 13.90 -5.60 -17.96
N VAL A 588 13.67 -4.45 -17.40
CA VAL A 588 12.78 -3.39 -17.90
C VAL A 588 13.14 -2.99 -19.35
N ASN A 589 14.24 -3.52 -19.92
CA ASN A 589 14.90 -3.09 -21.15
C ASN A 589 15.16 -4.22 -22.16
N ALA A 590 14.34 -5.28 -22.23
CA ALA A 590 14.46 -6.22 -23.35
C ALA A 590 13.92 -5.55 -24.64
N LYS A 591 14.80 -4.95 -25.44
CA LYS A 591 14.47 -4.21 -26.65
C LYS A 591 14.33 -5.14 -27.86
N THR A 592 13.21 -5.03 -28.56
CA THR A 592 13.06 -5.42 -29.96
C THR A 592 12.67 -4.16 -30.76
N THR A 593 12.84 -4.17 -32.10
CA THR A 593 12.42 -3.03 -32.93
C THR A 593 10.93 -2.71 -32.79
N GLU A 594 10.10 -3.72 -32.60
CA GLU A 594 8.65 -3.59 -32.39
C GLU A 594 8.32 -2.97 -31.03
N THR A 595 9.06 -3.32 -29.98
CA THR A 595 8.88 -2.70 -28.64
C THR A 595 9.31 -1.23 -28.66
N ASP A 596 10.31 -0.83 -29.43
CA ASP A 596 10.75 0.57 -29.54
C ASP A 596 9.69 1.45 -30.25
N ASP A 597 8.96 0.92 -31.26
CA ASP A 597 7.85 1.63 -31.92
C ASP A 597 6.66 1.83 -30.99
N GLN A 598 6.26 0.79 -30.28
CA GLN A 598 5.15 0.87 -29.32
C GLN A 598 5.49 1.79 -28.13
N GLU A 599 6.72 1.73 -27.60
CA GLU A 599 7.23 2.65 -26.59
C GLU A 599 7.10 4.10 -27.05
N THR A 600 7.53 4.38 -28.29
CA THR A 600 7.46 5.73 -28.88
C THR A 600 6.02 6.22 -29.03
N LYS A 601 5.11 5.38 -29.50
CA LYS A 601 3.69 5.70 -29.62
C LYS A 601 3.05 5.98 -28.25
N LEU A 602 3.35 5.13 -27.25
CA LEU A 602 2.83 5.29 -25.90
C LEU A 602 3.33 6.59 -25.26
N LEU A 603 4.63 6.88 -25.37
CA LEU A 603 5.21 8.13 -24.85
C LEU A 603 4.67 9.37 -25.57
N LYS A 604 4.39 9.29 -26.88
CA LYS A 604 3.71 10.37 -27.58
C LYS A 604 2.31 10.65 -27.05
N LYS A 605 1.59 9.60 -26.64
CA LYS A 605 0.22 9.71 -26.11
C LYS A 605 0.18 10.09 -24.62
N TRP A 606 1.03 9.48 -23.81
CA TRP A 606 0.97 9.52 -22.35
C TRP A 606 2.23 10.07 -21.68
N GLY A 607 3.22 10.57 -22.45
CA GLY A 607 4.52 10.99 -21.92
C GLY A 607 4.42 11.98 -20.77
N THR A 608 3.60 13.03 -20.90
CA THR A 608 3.39 14.02 -19.83
C THR A 608 2.86 13.38 -18.53
N VAL A 609 1.94 12.41 -18.64
CA VAL A 609 1.40 11.70 -17.48
C VAL A 609 2.48 10.82 -16.83
N ILE A 610 3.27 10.11 -17.66
CA ILE A 610 4.34 9.24 -17.17
C ILE A 610 5.47 10.05 -16.51
N GLU A 611 5.83 11.20 -17.08
CA GLU A 611 6.85 12.12 -16.56
C GLU A 611 6.43 12.78 -15.23
N SER A 612 5.13 13.01 -15.02
CA SER A 612 4.63 13.54 -13.74
C SER A 612 4.78 12.56 -12.56
N GLY A 613 5.12 11.31 -12.84
CA GLY A 613 5.29 10.25 -11.85
C GLY A 613 4.00 9.48 -11.57
N ASP A 614 4.12 8.40 -10.80
CA ASP A 614 3.01 7.55 -10.41
C ASP A 614 2.56 7.90 -9.00
N PRO A 615 1.29 8.28 -8.75
CA PRO A 615 0.81 8.65 -7.42
C PRO A 615 0.92 7.52 -6.40
N TYR A 616 0.91 6.27 -6.87
CA TYR A 616 1.00 5.10 -5.99
C TYR A 616 2.46 4.64 -5.75
N TYR A 617 3.46 5.41 -6.24
CA TYR A 617 4.88 5.10 -6.11
C TYR A 617 5.67 6.31 -5.64
N ASN A 618 6.10 6.27 -4.38
CA ASN A 618 6.82 7.37 -3.77
C ASN A 618 8.10 7.73 -4.56
N PRO A 619 8.40 9.01 -4.83
CA PRO A 619 9.56 9.43 -5.61
C PRO A 619 10.91 9.10 -4.97
N ASN A 620 10.91 8.64 -3.72
CA ASN A 620 12.12 8.18 -3.01
C ASN A 620 12.50 6.73 -3.35
N PHE A 621 11.69 6.02 -4.13
CA PHE A 621 12.04 4.71 -4.67
C PHE A 621 12.80 4.81 -6.00
N SER A 622 13.53 3.74 -6.32
CA SER A 622 14.26 3.61 -7.56
C SER A 622 13.31 3.28 -8.71
N VAL A 623 13.36 4.05 -9.78
CA VAL A 623 12.64 3.76 -11.04
C VAL A 623 13.32 2.67 -11.90
N ASN A 624 14.49 2.18 -11.48
CA ASN A 624 15.25 1.16 -12.19
C ASN A 624 15.12 -0.25 -11.57
N LYS A 625 14.31 -0.40 -10.48
CA LYS A 625 14.08 -1.67 -9.79
C LYS A 625 12.60 -1.89 -9.57
N LEU A 626 12.17 -3.16 -9.61
CA LEU A 626 10.76 -3.57 -9.54
C LEU A 626 10.34 -4.02 -8.12
N ASP A 627 10.97 -3.50 -7.06
CA ASP A 627 10.84 -4.04 -5.70
C ASP A 627 10.78 -3.01 -4.58
N PHE A 628 10.47 -1.76 -4.88
CA PHE A 628 10.47 -0.65 -3.91
C PHE A 628 11.83 -0.44 -3.20
N SER A 629 12.93 -0.70 -3.91
CA SER A 629 14.25 -0.32 -3.42
C SER A 629 14.40 1.20 -3.37
N ILE A 630 15.04 1.70 -2.31
CA ILE A 630 15.31 3.13 -2.14
C ILE A 630 16.21 3.62 -3.30
N ARG A 631 15.95 4.80 -3.82
CA ARG A 631 16.81 5.44 -4.83
C ARG A 631 18.19 5.75 -4.23
N SER A 632 19.24 5.54 -5.02
CA SER A 632 20.63 5.78 -4.61
C SER A 632 21.06 7.22 -4.87
#